data_179b78f740ab7900f1af7f116c65a6a9
#
_entry.id   179b78f740ab7900f1af7f116c65a6a9
#
_cell.length_a   1.000
_cell.length_b   1.000
_cell.length_c   1.000
_cell.angle_alpha   90.00
_cell.angle_beta   90.00
_cell.angle_gamma   90.00
#
_symmetry.space_group_name_H-M   'P 1'
#
loop_
_entity.id
_entity.type
_entity.pdbx_description
1 polymer ?
#
loop_
_entity_poly.entity_id
_entity_poly.type
_entity_poly.pdbx_seq_one_letter_code
_entity_poly.pdbx_strand_id
1 'polypeptide(L)'
;MQLAALCTDPVVLVCALANIVGQITVSRRVFDAQGDESSSYKEMIVSLLTGTGLFNISDFVPALSRLDLQGVQARLRRVHRQFDGLITKLLAEHAATAEDRAREGRLDFVDRLRASSNDEDDNDGETITEVNIKGLIFDMFTAGTDTSSIIVEWAMAEMINNPSIMARAQEEMDRVIGRNRRIEESDIANLPYLQAICKEAMRLHPSTPLSLPHFSFEECEVDGHHVPANTRLLINIWAIGRDPAAWEDPLEFRPERFLSGPAAKIDPMGNNFELIPFGAGRRICAGKLAGMVFVQYFLGTLVHAFEWRLPEGEEKVDMAETFGLALPKAVPLKAIVTPRLVPAAYT
;
A
#
# COMPACT_ATOMS: atom_id res chain seq x y z
N MET A 1 22.86 6.49 -24.19
CA MET A 1 21.54 5.86 -24.39
C MET A 1 20.59 6.61 -23.48
N GLN A 2 19.81 7.56 -24.02
CA GLN A 2 18.78 8.22 -23.26
C GLN A 2 17.71 7.17 -22.97
N LEU A 3 17.65 6.66 -21.74
CA LEU A 3 16.48 5.94 -21.25
C LEU A 3 15.38 6.99 -21.12
N ALA A 4 14.47 6.98 -22.09
CA ALA A 4 13.27 7.77 -22.12
C ALA A 4 12.48 7.59 -20.83
N ALA A 5 11.89 8.69 -20.36
CA ALA A 5 10.74 8.78 -19.48
C ALA A 5 10.27 7.41 -18.91
N LEU A 6 10.91 6.91 -17.86
CA LEU A 6 10.16 6.10 -16.94
C LEU A 6 9.23 7.12 -16.25
N CYS A 7 8.01 7.24 -16.78
CA CYS A 7 6.93 7.54 -15.87
C CYS A 7 7.16 6.63 -14.69
N THR A 8 7.12 7.12 -13.47
CA THR A 8 6.69 6.28 -12.37
C THR A 8 5.23 5.99 -12.69
N ASP A 9 5.03 5.14 -13.69
CA ASP A 9 3.70 4.67 -14.02
C ASP A 9 3.26 3.92 -12.77
N PRO A 10 2.23 4.42 -12.03
CA PRO A 10 1.74 3.73 -10.85
C PRO A 10 1.41 2.26 -11.16
N VAL A 11 1.16 1.92 -12.44
CA VAL A 11 1.01 0.53 -12.91
C VAL A 11 2.25 -0.30 -12.62
N VAL A 12 3.45 0.22 -12.84
CA VAL A 12 4.70 -0.54 -12.63
C VAL A 12 4.88 -0.89 -11.16
N LEU A 13 4.67 0.08 -10.25
CA LEU A 13 4.77 -0.16 -8.80
C LEU A 13 3.70 -1.13 -8.31
N VAL A 14 2.44 -0.93 -8.72
CA VAL A 14 1.33 -1.81 -8.35
C VAL A 14 1.58 -3.23 -8.85
N CYS A 15 2.05 -3.42 -10.09
CA CYS A 15 2.34 -4.74 -10.64
C CYS A 15 3.55 -5.40 -9.96
N ALA A 16 4.59 -4.63 -9.62
CA ALA A 16 5.73 -5.15 -8.88
C ALA A 16 5.31 -5.65 -7.48
N LEU A 17 4.50 -4.87 -6.76
CA LEU A 17 3.94 -5.25 -5.47
C LEU A 17 2.99 -6.46 -5.61
N ALA A 18 2.11 -6.46 -6.63
CA ALA A 18 1.22 -7.59 -6.89
C ALA A 18 1.99 -8.88 -7.19
N ASN A 19 3.14 -8.79 -7.87
CA ASN A 19 4.00 -9.95 -8.11
C ASN A 19 4.65 -10.46 -6.82
N ILE A 20 5.03 -9.58 -5.89
CA ILE A 20 5.52 -10.00 -4.56
C ILE A 20 4.40 -10.68 -3.78
N VAL A 21 3.20 -10.08 -3.75
CA VAL A 21 2.03 -10.70 -3.11
C VAL A 21 1.72 -12.05 -3.74
N GLY A 22 1.79 -12.17 -5.07
CA GLY A 22 1.62 -13.43 -5.79
C GLY A 22 2.67 -14.48 -5.40
N GLN A 23 3.93 -14.08 -5.25
CA GLN A 23 4.99 -14.98 -4.76
C GLN A 23 4.70 -15.49 -3.33
N ILE A 24 4.22 -14.62 -2.45
CA ILE A 24 3.89 -14.97 -1.06
C ILE A 24 2.66 -15.88 -1.01
N THR A 25 1.63 -15.59 -1.82
CA THR A 25 0.32 -16.26 -1.73
C THR A 25 0.27 -17.58 -2.50
N VAL A 26 0.79 -17.60 -3.74
CA VAL A 26 0.64 -18.69 -4.71
C VAL A 26 1.96 -19.08 -5.39
N SER A 27 3.10 -18.72 -4.82
CA SER A 27 4.47 -19.04 -5.26
C SER A 27 4.80 -18.65 -6.69
N ARG A 28 4.15 -17.62 -7.26
CA ARG A 28 4.40 -17.18 -8.64
C ARG A 28 4.19 -15.68 -8.86
N ARG A 29 4.79 -15.17 -9.94
CA ARG A 29 4.43 -13.85 -10.48
C ARG A 29 3.08 -13.95 -11.18
N VAL A 30 2.26 -12.91 -11.02
CA VAL A 30 0.89 -12.86 -11.54
C VAL A 30 0.83 -12.03 -12.83
N PHE A 31 1.67 -11.00 -12.93
CA PHE A 31 1.64 -10.05 -14.04
C PHE A 31 3.02 -9.90 -14.69
N ASP A 32 3.03 -9.83 -16.01
CA ASP A 32 4.19 -9.37 -16.77
C ASP A 32 4.23 -7.84 -16.81
N ALA A 33 5.42 -7.25 -16.75
CA ALA A 33 5.62 -5.81 -16.55
C ALA A 33 5.02 -4.89 -17.64
N GLN A 34 4.60 -5.42 -18.79
CA GLN A 34 4.09 -4.65 -19.93
C GLN A 34 2.87 -5.28 -20.63
N GLY A 35 2.13 -6.16 -19.95
CA GLY A 35 0.97 -6.82 -20.56
C GLY A 35 -0.35 -6.07 -20.33
N ASP A 36 -1.33 -6.31 -21.20
CA ASP A 36 -2.70 -5.79 -21.08
C ASP A 36 -3.36 -6.23 -19.76
N GLU A 37 -2.99 -7.40 -19.22
CA GLU A 37 -3.46 -7.91 -17.94
C GLU A 37 -3.03 -7.01 -16.77
N SER A 38 -1.84 -6.43 -16.80
CA SER A 38 -1.32 -5.52 -15.77
C SER A 38 -2.12 -4.22 -15.69
N SER A 39 -2.43 -3.62 -16.83
CA SER A 39 -3.24 -2.41 -16.91
C SER A 39 -4.67 -2.67 -16.45
N SER A 40 -5.26 -3.79 -16.88
CA SER A 40 -6.60 -4.22 -16.46
C SER A 40 -6.68 -4.48 -14.95
N TYR A 41 -5.64 -5.08 -14.35
CA TYR A 41 -5.59 -5.30 -12.91
C TYR A 41 -5.57 -3.98 -12.14
N LYS A 42 -4.74 -3.02 -12.55
CA LYS A 42 -4.73 -1.69 -11.91
C LYS A 42 -6.08 -1.00 -12.01
N GLU A 43 -6.71 -1.02 -13.18
CA GLU A 43 -8.04 -0.45 -13.36
C GLU A 43 -9.08 -1.10 -12.42
N MET A 44 -8.98 -2.42 -12.21
CA MET A 44 -9.82 -3.12 -11.23
C MET A 44 -9.59 -2.60 -9.81
N ILE A 45 -8.33 -2.50 -9.36
CA ILE A 45 -7.97 -1.99 -8.03
C ILE A 45 -8.48 -0.56 -7.83
N VAL A 46 -8.16 0.35 -8.75
CA VAL A 46 -8.61 1.75 -8.68
C VAL A 46 -10.15 1.82 -8.68
N SER A 47 -10.82 1.03 -9.52
CA SER A 47 -12.29 0.98 -9.56
C SER A 47 -12.89 0.49 -8.25
N LEU A 48 -12.26 -0.49 -7.61
CA LEU A 48 -12.70 -1.02 -6.33
C LEU A 48 -12.53 0.04 -5.22
N LEU A 49 -11.32 0.57 -5.04
CA LEU A 49 -11.00 1.51 -3.96
C LEU A 49 -11.73 2.84 -4.11
N THR A 50 -11.89 3.33 -5.34
CA THR A 50 -12.72 4.52 -5.60
C THR A 50 -14.19 4.20 -5.33
N GLY A 51 -14.70 3.06 -5.83
CA GLY A 51 -16.10 2.67 -5.68
C GLY A 51 -16.54 2.46 -4.24
N THR A 52 -15.67 1.90 -3.41
CA THR A 52 -15.93 1.69 -1.97
C THR A 52 -15.87 2.99 -1.15
N GLY A 53 -15.19 4.02 -1.63
CA GLY A 53 -15.15 5.35 -1.01
C GLY A 53 -16.27 6.29 -1.45
N LEU A 54 -17.09 5.92 -2.46
CA LEU A 54 -18.16 6.79 -2.95
C LEU A 54 -19.36 6.82 -1.98
N PHE A 55 -19.94 8.03 -1.85
CA PHE A 55 -21.26 8.16 -1.25
C PHE A 55 -22.31 7.47 -2.13
N ASN A 56 -22.95 6.43 -1.60
CA ASN A 56 -24.00 5.70 -2.29
C ASN A 56 -25.36 6.00 -1.63
N ILE A 57 -26.27 6.61 -2.37
CA ILE A 57 -27.62 6.95 -1.88
C ILE A 57 -28.35 5.73 -1.32
N SER A 58 -28.13 4.56 -1.88
CA SER A 58 -28.77 3.32 -1.44
C SER A 58 -28.42 2.90 -0.03
N ASP A 59 -27.27 3.33 0.50
CA ASP A 59 -26.84 3.04 1.87
C ASP A 59 -27.63 3.85 2.90
N PHE A 60 -28.18 5.00 2.50
CA PHE A 60 -28.94 5.91 3.36
C PHE A 60 -30.44 5.85 3.10
N VAL A 61 -30.86 5.43 1.91
CA VAL A 61 -32.26 5.28 1.53
C VAL A 61 -32.46 3.87 0.95
N PRO A 62 -32.65 2.84 1.82
CA PRO A 62 -32.74 1.42 1.38
C PRO A 62 -33.82 1.14 0.34
N ALA A 63 -34.92 1.92 0.34
CA ALA A 63 -35.98 1.80 -0.66
C ALA A 63 -35.50 2.02 -2.11
N LEU A 64 -34.42 2.80 -2.30
CA LEU A 64 -33.82 3.08 -3.62
C LEU A 64 -32.74 2.07 -4.03
N SER A 65 -32.37 1.11 -3.16
CA SER A 65 -31.28 0.17 -3.40
C SER A 65 -31.46 -0.67 -4.67
N ARG A 66 -32.71 -0.99 -5.03
CA ARG A 66 -33.02 -1.78 -6.24
C ARG A 66 -32.81 -1.01 -7.55
N LEU A 67 -32.73 0.32 -7.49
CA LEU A 67 -32.62 1.17 -8.69
C LEU A 67 -31.16 1.42 -9.09
N ASP A 68 -30.20 1.22 -8.18
CA ASP A 68 -28.75 1.50 -8.39
C ASP A 68 -28.52 2.82 -9.14
N LEU A 69 -29.14 3.91 -8.67
CA LEU A 69 -29.21 5.20 -9.36
C LEU A 69 -27.85 5.78 -9.77
N GLN A 70 -26.80 5.42 -9.04
CA GLN A 70 -25.42 5.88 -9.29
C GLN A 70 -24.57 4.81 -10.02
N GLY A 71 -25.11 3.63 -10.30
CA GLY A 71 -24.41 2.52 -10.94
C GLY A 71 -23.28 1.91 -10.10
N VAL A 72 -23.21 2.23 -8.80
CA VAL A 72 -22.14 1.79 -7.89
C VAL A 72 -22.17 0.28 -7.71
N GLN A 73 -23.37 -0.30 -7.47
CA GLN A 73 -23.50 -1.75 -7.30
C GLN A 73 -23.13 -2.52 -8.58
N ALA A 74 -23.59 -2.04 -9.73
CA ALA A 74 -23.29 -2.68 -11.02
C ALA A 74 -21.77 -2.65 -11.30
N ARG A 75 -21.11 -1.52 -11.01
CA ARG A 75 -19.66 -1.36 -11.14
C ARG A 75 -18.91 -2.33 -10.21
N LEU A 76 -19.22 -2.34 -8.92
CA LEU A 76 -18.56 -3.20 -7.94
C LEU A 76 -18.78 -4.69 -8.22
N ARG A 77 -19.98 -5.09 -8.65
CA ARG A 77 -20.26 -6.48 -9.08
C ARG A 77 -19.45 -6.89 -10.31
N ARG A 78 -19.16 -5.96 -11.24
CA ARG A 78 -18.29 -6.24 -12.38
C ARG A 78 -16.87 -6.49 -11.93
N VAL A 79 -16.33 -5.60 -11.11
CA VAL A 79 -14.97 -5.71 -10.56
C VAL A 79 -14.82 -7.00 -9.75
N HIS A 80 -15.79 -7.30 -8.87
CA HIS A 80 -15.79 -8.55 -8.10
C HIS A 80 -15.73 -9.79 -8.99
N ARG A 81 -16.52 -9.86 -10.07
CA ARG A 81 -16.49 -11.00 -11.00
C ARG A 81 -15.13 -11.15 -11.71
N GLN A 82 -14.49 -10.03 -12.06
CA GLN A 82 -13.15 -10.05 -12.67
C GLN A 82 -12.10 -10.57 -11.68
N PHE A 83 -12.13 -10.11 -10.43
CA PHE A 83 -11.26 -10.61 -9.38
C PHE A 83 -11.50 -12.09 -9.05
N ASP A 84 -12.75 -12.50 -8.90
CA ASP A 84 -13.08 -13.91 -8.64
C ASP A 84 -12.57 -14.81 -9.76
N GLY A 85 -12.70 -14.39 -11.02
CA GLY A 85 -12.16 -15.09 -12.18
C GLY A 85 -10.64 -15.22 -12.12
N LEU A 86 -9.93 -14.12 -11.80
CA LEU A 86 -8.48 -14.11 -11.65
C LEU A 86 -8.03 -15.04 -10.52
N ILE A 87 -8.62 -14.90 -9.34
CA ILE A 87 -8.25 -15.72 -8.17
C ILE A 87 -8.56 -17.20 -8.42
N THR A 88 -9.69 -17.51 -9.06
CA THR A 88 -10.04 -18.89 -9.43
C THR A 88 -9.01 -19.51 -10.37
N LYS A 89 -8.56 -18.75 -11.38
CA LYS A 89 -7.48 -19.17 -12.29
C LYS A 89 -6.17 -19.43 -11.51
N LEU A 90 -5.79 -18.48 -10.64
CA LEU A 90 -4.57 -18.62 -9.83
C LEU A 90 -4.61 -19.86 -8.92
N LEU A 91 -5.75 -20.12 -8.26
CA LEU A 91 -5.91 -21.29 -7.40
C LEU A 91 -5.91 -22.62 -8.16
N ALA A 92 -6.49 -22.64 -9.38
CA ALA A 92 -6.44 -23.84 -10.22
C ALA A 92 -5.02 -24.15 -10.69
N GLU A 93 -4.27 -23.14 -11.15
CA GLU A 93 -2.88 -23.29 -11.55
C GLU A 93 -1.96 -23.62 -10.36
N HIS A 94 -2.23 -23.05 -9.19
CA HIS A 94 -1.53 -23.38 -7.93
C HIS A 94 -1.77 -24.86 -7.54
N ALA A 95 -3.00 -25.36 -7.64
CA ALA A 95 -3.31 -26.75 -7.34
C ALA A 95 -2.57 -27.72 -8.25
N ALA A 96 -2.37 -27.38 -9.52
CA ALA A 96 -1.67 -28.23 -10.48
C ALA A 96 -0.18 -28.47 -10.13
N THR A 97 0.43 -27.63 -9.30
CA THR A 97 1.84 -27.73 -8.89
C THR A 97 2.03 -28.05 -7.40
N ALA A 98 0.96 -28.45 -6.70
CA ALA A 98 0.98 -28.69 -5.24
C ALA A 98 1.97 -29.78 -4.81
N GLU A 99 2.02 -30.91 -5.56
CA GLU A 99 2.93 -32.03 -5.26
C GLU A 99 4.40 -31.62 -5.42
N ASP A 100 4.73 -30.82 -6.42
CA ASP A 100 6.10 -30.34 -6.66
C ASP A 100 6.54 -29.40 -5.53
N ARG A 101 5.69 -28.45 -5.11
CA ARG A 101 5.98 -27.56 -3.98
C ARG A 101 6.15 -28.33 -2.66
N ALA A 102 5.30 -29.32 -2.41
CA ALA A 102 5.41 -30.16 -1.22
C ALA A 102 6.73 -30.94 -1.21
N ARG A 103 7.13 -31.53 -2.36
CA ARG A 103 8.38 -32.28 -2.52
C ARG A 103 9.61 -31.40 -2.30
N GLU A 104 9.55 -30.13 -2.73
CA GLU A 104 10.63 -29.17 -2.60
C GLU A 104 10.62 -28.40 -1.25
N GLY A 105 9.64 -28.64 -0.39
CA GLY A 105 9.49 -27.97 0.90
C GLY A 105 9.16 -26.47 0.78
N ARG A 106 8.62 -26.03 -0.35
CA ARG A 106 8.30 -24.63 -0.67
C ARG A 106 6.81 -24.34 -0.50
N LEU A 107 6.29 -24.57 0.72
CA LEU A 107 4.88 -24.31 1.04
C LEU A 107 4.65 -22.79 1.16
N ASP A 108 3.67 -22.29 0.41
CA ASP A 108 3.23 -20.91 0.43
C ASP A 108 2.01 -20.67 1.35
N PHE A 109 1.44 -19.46 1.28
CA PHE A 109 0.32 -19.08 2.11
C PHE A 109 -0.94 -19.92 1.84
N VAL A 110 -1.26 -20.18 0.58
CA VAL A 110 -2.43 -21.01 0.20
C VAL A 110 -2.26 -22.47 0.63
N ASP A 111 -1.05 -23.03 0.49
CA ASP A 111 -0.76 -24.37 0.97
C ASP A 111 -0.98 -24.50 2.48
N ARG A 112 -0.56 -23.48 3.25
CA ARG A 112 -0.76 -23.44 4.72
C ARG A 112 -2.23 -23.30 5.11
N LEU A 113 -3.00 -22.44 4.40
CA LEU A 113 -4.43 -22.30 4.65
C LEU A 113 -5.19 -23.61 4.37
N ARG A 114 -4.84 -24.31 3.29
CA ARG A 114 -5.45 -25.62 2.97
C ARG A 114 -5.07 -26.71 3.97
N ALA A 115 -3.84 -26.69 4.48
CA ALA A 115 -3.43 -27.61 5.53
C ALA A 115 -4.26 -27.39 6.81
N SER A 116 -4.43 -26.13 7.25
CA SER A 116 -5.23 -25.79 8.42
C SER A 116 -6.72 -26.10 8.26
N SER A 117 -7.25 -26.15 7.02
CA SER A 117 -8.65 -26.52 6.79
C SER A 117 -8.93 -28.02 6.94
N ASN A 118 -7.88 -28.86 6.90
CA ASN A 118 -7.97 -30.31 6.98
C ASN A 118 -7.65 -30.87 8.39
N ASP A 119 -7.28 -30.01 9.35
CA ASP A 119 -7.05 -30.40 10.73
C ASP A 119 -8.40 -30.60 11.44
N GLU A 120 -8.82 -31.87 11.58
CA GLU A 120 -10.05 -32.26 12.29
C GLU A 120 -9.97 -32.05 13.83
N ASP A 121 -8.78 -31.73 14.36
CA ASP A 121 -8.52 -31.53 15.80
C ASP A 121 -8.77 -30.11 16.30
N ASP A 122 -9.13 -29.15 15.44
CA ASP A 122 -9.43 -27.77 15.88
C ASP A 122 -10.87 -27.71 16.40
N ASN A 123 -10.99 -27.77 17.71
CA ASN A 123 -12.22 -27.98 18.49
C ASN A 123 -13.23 -26.81 18.45
N ASP A 124 -13.00 -25.74 17.67
CA ASP A 124 -13.87 -24.54 17.58
C ASP A 124 -14.85 -24.56 16.39
N GLY A 125 -14.87 -25.61 15.57
CA GLY A 125 -15.92 -25.83 14.57
C GLY A 125 -15.92 -24.92 13.35
N GLU A 126 -14.98 -24.01 13.20
CA GLU A 126 -14.85 -23.13 12.03
C GLU A 126 -13.78 -23.64 11.06
N THR A 127 -14.22 -24.32 9.98
CA THR A 127 -13.32 -24.74 8.91
C THR A 127 -13.09 -23.64 7.89
N ILE A 128 -11.83 -23.44 7.46
CA ILE A 128 -11.48 -22.50 6.39
C ILE A 128 -12.00 -23.06 5.06
N THR A 129 -12.98 -22.39 4.49
CA THR A 129 -13.58 -22.76 3.20
C THR A 129 -12.81 -22.18 2.02
N GLU A 130 -13.04 -22.69 0.80
CA GLU A 130 -12.45 -22.10 -0.41
C GLU A 130 -12.88 -20.62 -0.60
N VAL A 131 -14.07 -20.27 -0.16
CA VAL A 131 -14.55 -18.87 -0.17
C VAL A 131 -13.70 -17.99 0.76
N ASN A 132 -13.34 -18.51 1.94
CA ASN A 132 -12.46 -17.79 2.86
C ASN A 132 -11.06 -17.63 2.26
N ILE A 133 -10.50 -18.66 1.63
CA ILE A 133 -9.20 -18.60 0.93
C ILE A 133 -9.24 -17.53 -0.17
N LYS A 134 -10.27 -17.53 -1.02
CA LYS A 134 -10.45 -16.51 -2.05
C LYS A 134 -10.55 -15.10 -1.46
N GLY A 135 -11.30 -14.93 -0.36
CA GLY A 135 -11.43 -13.66 0.36
C GLY A 135 -10.09 -13.14 0.88
N LEU A 136 -9.30 -14.01 1.52
CA LEU A 136 -7.97 -13.64 2.03
C LEU A 136 -6.99 -13.26 0.91
N ILE A 137 -7.00 -14.01 -0.21
CA ILE A 137 -6.19 -13.66 -1.38
C ILE A 137 -6.62 -12.31 -1.95
N PHE A 138 -7.93 -12.09 -2.08
CA PHE A 138 -8.48 -10.81 -2.54
C PHE A 138 -8.01 -9.65 -1.66
N ASP A 139 -8.09 -9.80 -0.33
CA ASP A 139 -7.64 -8.78 0.62
C ASP A 139 -6.13 -8.51 0.49
N MET A 140 -5.30 -9.56 0.37
CA MET A 140 -3.86 -9.39 0.21
C MET A 140 -3.50 -8.67 -1.09
N PHE A 141 -4.14 -8.99 -2.20
CA PHE A 141 -3.88 -8.34 -3.49
C PHE A 141 -4.38 -6.89 -3.51
N THR A 142 -5.57 -6.62 -2.96
CA THR A 142 -6.14 -5.28 -3.00
C THR A 142 -5.50 -4.34 -2.00
N ALA A 143 -5.37 -4.77 -0.76
CA ALA A 143 -4.83 -3.92 0.31
C ALA A 143 -3.29 -3.79 0.25
N GLY A 144 -2.58 -4.85 -0.15
CA GLY A 144 -1.11 -4.88 -0.12
C GLY A 144 -0.42 -4.18 -1.28
N THR A 145 -1.13 -3.91 -2.39
CA THR A 145 -0.51 -3.34 -3.59
C THR A 145 -0.67 -1.82 -3.68
N ASP A 146 -1.90 -1.34 -3.74
CA ASP A 146 -2.16 0.07 -4.03
C ASP A 146 -1.74 1.00 -2.87
N THR A 147 -2.02 0.61 -1.62
CA THR A 147 -1.66 1.43 -0.44
C THR A 147 -0.16 1.68 -0.34
N SER A 148 0.66 0.67 -0.59
CA SER A 148 2.12 0.80 -0.56
C SER A 148 2.64 1.61 -1.76
N SER A 149 2.06 1.42 -2.96
CA SER A 149 2.44 2.20 -4.15
C SER A 149 2.13 3.68 -3.99
N ILE A 150 1.00 4.03 -3.39
CA ILE A 150 0.59 5.40 -3.08
C ILE A 150 1.63 6.10 -2.19
N ILE A 151 2.06 5.44 -1.10
CA ILE A 151 3.06 6.03 -0.20
C ILE A 151 4.41 6.24 -0.91
N VAL A 152 4.85 5.29 -1.74
CA VAL A 152 6.09 5.42 -2.51
C VAL A 152 5.98 6.58 -3.51
N GLU A 153 4.85 6.71 -4.21
CA GLU A 153 4.61 7.79 -5.17
C GLU A 153 4.61 9.16 -4.48
N TRP A 154 3.93 9.30 -3.32
CA TRP A 154 3.94 10.52 -2.53
C TRP A 154 5.32 10.87 -2.00
N ALA A 155 6.06 9.90 -1.46
CA ALA A 155 7.43 10.11 -0.99
C ALA A 155 8.35 10.59 -2.12
N MET A 156 8.24 9.99 -3.30
CA MET A 156 9.01 10.43 -4.49
C MET A 156 8.63 11.85 -4.92
N ALA A 157 7.34 12.18 -4.93
CA ALA A 157 6.85 13.51 -5.27
C ALA A 157 7.40 14.57 -4.31
N GLU A 158 7.36 14.33 -3.00
CA GLU A 158 7.94 15.20 -1.98
C GLU A 158 9.45 15.35 -2.14
N MET A 159 10.18 14.24 -2.38
CA MET A 159 11.63 14.29 -2.57
C MET A 159 12.04 15.04 -3.84
N ILE A 160 11.28 14.95 -4.92
CA ILE A 160 11.54 15.68 -6.16
C ILE A 160 11.28 17.17 -5.95
N ASN A 161 10.22 17.54 -5.21
CA ASN A 161 9.94 18.92 -4.84
C ASN A 161 10.94 19.48 -3.81
N ASN A 162 11.67 18.62 -3.09
CA ASN A 162 12.67 18.98 -2.08
C ASN A 162 14.03 18.32 -2.38
N PRO A 163 14.81 18.87 -3.35
CA PRO A 163 16.06 18.24 -3.82
C PRO A 163 17.12 18.00 -2.74
N SER A 164 17.10 18.80 -1.66
CA SER A 164 18.01 18.60 -0.52
C SER A 164 17.72 17.29 0.24
N ILE A 165 16.45 16.92 0.34
CA ILE A 165 16.03 15.64 0.96
C ILE A 165 16.47 14.46 0.07
N MET A 166 16.27 14.59 -1.26
CA MET A 166 16.73 13.59 -2.22
C MET A 166 18.25 13.39 -2.14
N ALA A 167 19.01 14.47 -2.19
CA ALA A 167 20.48 14.42 -2.14
C ALA A 167 20.96 13.75 -0.85
N ARG A 168 20.41 14.13 0.30
CA ARG A 168 20.78 13.54 1.60
C ARG A 168 20.46 12.06 1.68
N ALA A 169 19.33 11.60 1.14
CA ALA A 169 18.99 10.18 1.08
C ALA A 169 19.97 9.42 0.21
N GLN A 170 20.34 9.99 -0.94
CA GLN A 170 21.33 9.39 -1.84
C GLN A 170 22.72 9.34 -1.21
N GLU A 171 23.15 10.37 -0.48
CA GLU A 171 24.42 10.38 0.28
C GLU A 171 24.45 9.31 1.37
N GLU A 172 23.34 9.11 2.10
CA GLU A 172 23.24 8.03 3.08
C GLU A 172 23.43 6.66 2.42
N MET A 173 22.75 6.43 1.29
CA MET A 173 22.83 5.17 0.55
C MET A 173 24.21 4.93 -0.07
N ASP A 174 24.84 5.96 -0.62
CA ASP A 174 26.21 5.85 -1.15
C ASP A 174 27.23 5.48 -0.07
N ARG A 175 27.06 6.02 1.14
CA ARG A 175 27.92 5.70 2.28
C ARG A 175 27.71 4.27 2.81
N VAL A 176 26.46 3.79 2.85
CA VAL A 176 26.12 2.51 3.48
C VAL A 176 26.22 1.35 2.47
N ILE A 177 25.73 1.54 1.26
CA ILE A 177 25.60 0.50 0.23
C ILE A 177 26.72 0.64 -0.82
N GLY A 178 27.06 1.88 -1.18
CA GLY A 178 27.88 2.19 -2.34
C GLY A 178 27.10 2.14 -3.66
N ARG A 179 27.79 2.25 -4.79
CA ARG A 179 27.18 2.28 -6.13
C ARG A 179 27.40 1.01 -6.97
N ASN A 180 28.05 -0.01 -6.37
CA ASN A 180 28.44 -1.22 -7.09
C ASN A 180 27.39 -2.34 -7.06
N ARG A 181 26.36 -2.21 -6.25
CA ARG A 181 25.24 -3.16 -6.12
C ARG A 181 23.93 -2.42 -5.87
N ARG A 182 22.82 -3.12 -6.02
CA ARG A 182 21.50 -2.66 -5.59
C ARG A 182 21.33 -2.75 -4.07
N ILE A 183 20.35 -2.02 -3.55
CA ILE A 183 19.89 -2.16 -2.16
C ILE A 183 19.34 -3.56 -1.94
N GLU A 184 19.61 -4.11 -0.76
CA GLU A 184 19.01 -5.34 -0.24
C GLU A 184 18.14 -5.03 0.99
N GLU A 185 17.20 -5.90 1.33
CA GLU A 185 16.33 -5.70 2.50
C GLU A 185 17.14 -5.52 3.79
N SER A 186 18.24 -6.25 3.94
CA SER A 186 19.18 -6.16 5.08
C SER A 186 19.83 -4.80 5.25
N ASP A 187 19.93 -3.99 4.21
CA ASP A 187 20.49 -2.63 4.27
C ASP A 187 19.56 -1.65 4.96
N ILE A 188 18.24 -1.87 4.90
CA ILE A 188 17.21 -0.94 5.39
C ILE A 188 17.45 -0.57 6.86
N ALA A 189 17.87 -1.52 7.68
CA ALA A 189 18.15 -1.27 9.10
C ALA A 189 19.26 -0.22 9.34
N ASN A 190 20.14 -0.01 8.36
CA ASN A 190 21.27 0.93 8.40
C ASN A 190 20.99 2.25 7.63
N LEU A 191 19.74 2.48 7.22
CA LEU A 191 19.29 3.66 6.46
C LEU A 191 18.27 4.48 7.26
N PRO A 192 18.63 5.09 8.39
CA PRO A 192 17.71 5.80 9.25
C PRO A 192 17.04 7.00 8.57
N TYR A 193 17.71 7.68 7.62
CA TYR A 193 17.10 8.80 6.89
C TYR A 193 16.04 8.32 5.90
N LEU A 194 16.29 7.23 5.19
CA LEU A 194 15.27 6.59 4.35
C LEU A 194 14.03 6.18 5.17
N GLN A 195 14.24 5.58 6.35
CA GLN A 195 13.14 5.21 7.24
C GLN A 195 12.36 6.44 7.72
N ALA A 196 13.05 7.55 8.01
CA ALA A 196 12.45 8.82 8.40
C ALA A 196 11.60 9.42 7.25
N ILE A 197 12.08 9.36 6.01
CA ILE A 197 11.32 9.78 4.82
C ILE A 197 10.03 8.96 4.69
N CYS A 198 10.09 7.64 4.87
CA CYS A 198 8.90 6.78 4.80
C CYS A 198 7.87 7.12 5.89
N LYS A 199 8.31 7.37 7.13
CA LYS A 199 7.43 7.79 8.23
C LYS A 199 6.78 9.15 7.94
N GLU A 200 7.56 10.11 7.43
CA GLU A 200 7.06 11.44 7.08
C GLU A 200 6.06 11.40 5.92
N ALA A 201 6.31 10.56 4.91
CA ALA A 201 5.36 10.34 3.83
C ALA A 201 4.03 9.76 4.36
N MET A 202 4.08 8.77 5.27
CA MET A 202 2.89 8.20 5.89
C MET A 202 2.16 9.20 6.80
N ARG A 203 2.88 10.12 7.46
CA ARG A 203 2.29 11.17 8.27
C ARG A 203 1.53 12.18 7.41
N LEU A 204 2.20 12.69 6.38
CA LEU A 204 1.67 13.79 5.57
C LEU A 204 0.69 13.29 4.50
N HIS A 205 0.91 12.10 3.96
CA HIS A 205 0.11 11.52 2.88
C HIS A 205 -0.37 10.10 3.23
N PRO A 206 -1.21 9.95 4.29
CA PRO A 206 -1.71 8.62 4.64
C PRO A 206 -2.51 8.03 3.48
N SER A 207 -2.19 6.79 3.08
CA SER A 207 -2.87 6.13 1.95
C SER A 207 -4.37 5.94 2.16
N THR A 208 -4.81 5.86 3.43
CA THR A 208 -6.23 5.74 3.82
C THR A 208 -6.60 6.87 4.80
N PRO A 209 -6.96 8.07 4.30
CA PRO A 209 -7.01 9.30 5.09
C PRO A 209 -8.08 9.29 6.21
N LEU A 210 -9.17 8.55 6.01
CA LEU A 210 -10.27 8.42 6.98
C LEU A 210 -10.33 7.05 7.65
N SER A 211 -9.24 6.24 7.55
CA SER A 211 -9.23 4.84 7.96
C SER A 211 -10.27 4.01 7.18
N LEU A 212 -10.40 2.72 7.52
CA LEU A 212 -11.55 1.94 7.09
C LEU A 212 -12.72 2.22 8.03
N PRO A 213 -13.98 2.32 7.54
CA PRO A 213 -15.13 2.54 8.39
C PRO A 213 -15.28 1.45 9.43
N HIS A 214 -15.46 1.84 10.69
CA HIS A 214 -15.78 0.96 11.79
C HIS A 214 -17.27 1.09 12.14
N PHE A 215 -17.83 0.06 12.79
CA PHE A 215 -19.16 0.10 13.37
C PHE A 215 -19.08 -0.22 14.86
N SER A 216 -19.79 0.55 15.68
CA SER A 216 -19.98 0.21 17.08
C SER A 216 -20.83 -1.07 17.16
N PHE A 217 -20.30 -2.13 17.78
CA PHE A 217 -21.01 -3.38 17.97
C PHE A 217 -22.15 -3.24 18.98
N GLU A 218 -21.90 -2.47 20.02
CA GLU A 218 -22.82 -2.13 21.09
C GLU A 218 -22.76 -0.64 21.39
N GLU A 219 -23.71 -0.13 22.15
CA GLU A 219 -23.66 1.24 22.65
C GLU A 219 -22.47 1.43 23.58
N CYS A 220 -21.81 2.57 23.51
CA CYS A 220 -20.68 2.92 24.37
C CYS A 220 -20.60 4.42 24.61
N GLU A 221 -19.72 4.80 25.52
CA GLU A 221 -19.39 6.20 25.78
C GLU A 221 -17.92 6.45 25.39
N VAL A 222 -17.68 7.52 24.64
CA VAL A 222 -16.36 7.95 24.24
C VAL A 222 -16.21 9.42 24.61
N ASP A 223 -15.29 9.73 25.52
CA ASP A 223 -15.01 11.09 26.00
C ASP A 223 -16.29 11.87 26.42
N GLY A 224 -17.18 11.21 27.18
CA GLY A 224 -18.44 11.79 27.64
C GLY A 224 -19.57 11.86 26.61
N HIS A 225 -19.33 11.34 25.39
CA HIS A 225 -20.31 11.30 24.30
C HIS A 225 -20.91 9.89 24.16
N HIS A 226 -22.24 9.80 24.19
CA HIS A 226 -22.96 8.55 23.94
C HIS A 226 -22.88 8.17 22.44
N VAL A 227 -22.39 6.97 22.17
CA VAL A 227 -22.30 6.39 20.81
C VAL A 227 -23.27 5.21 20.74
N PRO A 228 -24.39 5.32 20.00
CA PRO A 228 -25.33 4.21 19.83
C PRO A 228 -24.69 2.99 19.15
N ALA A 229 -25.26 1.80 19.37
CA ALA A 229 -24.92 0.62 18.60
C ALA A 229 -25.14 0.85 17.08
N ASN A 230 -24.36 0.19 16.25
CA ASN A 230 -24.39 0.32 14.77
C ASN A 230 -24.08 1.73 14.25
N THR A 231 -23.39 2.56 15.03
CA THR A 231 -22.90 3.86 14.57
C THR A 231 -21.65 3.67 13.72
N ARG A 232 -21.62 4.30 12.54
CA ARG A 232 -20.41 4.34 11.68
C ARG A 232 -19.41 5.32 12.27
N LEU A 233 -18.18 4.86 12.47
CA LEU A 233 -17.05 5.64 12.96
C LEU A 233 -15.98 5.75 11.87
N LEU A 234 -15.49 6.96 11.62
CA LEU A 234 -14.34 7.26 10.79
C LEU A 234 -13.26 7.90 11.66
N ILE A 235 -12.00 7.50 11.42
CA ILE A 235 -10.84 8.08 12.12
C ILE A 235 -10.09 8.94 11.10
N ASN A 236 -10.04 10.24 11.35
CA ASN A 236 -9.40 11.20 10.44
C ASN A 236 -7.87 11.18 10.60
N ILE A 237 -7.22 10.15 10.03
CA ILE A 237 -5.76 9.97 10.06
C ILE A 237 -5.06 11.15 9.37
N TRP A 238 -5.67 11.69 8.31
CA TRP A 238 -5.15 12.85 7.59
C TRP A 238 -5.04 14.09 8.49
N ALA A 239 -6.05 14.35 9.31
CA ALA A 239 -6.02 15.47 10.26
C ALA A 239 -5.04 15.22 11.42
N ILE A 240 -5.00 13.99 11.95
CA ILE A 240 -4.06 13.61 13.03
C ILE A 240 -2.62 13.89 12.60
N GLY A 241 -2.24 13.50 11.39
CA GLY A 241 -0.89 13.75 10.86
C GLY A 241 -0.55 15.23 10.62
N ARG A 242 -1.56 16.13 10.69
CA ARG A 242 -1.44 17.58 10.46
C ARG A 242 -1.82 18.42 11.67
N ASP A 243 -2.02 17.79 12.82
CA ASP A 243 -2.39 18.49 14.04
C ASP A 243 -1.22 19.31 14.60
N PRO A 244 -1.34 20.66 14.68
CA PRO A 244 -0.28 21.52 15.22
C PRO A 244 -0.04 21.31 16.72
N ALA A 245 -0.95 20.68 17.44
CA ALA A 245 -0.73 20.31 18.83
C ALA A 245 0.27 19.15 18.97
N ALA A 246 0.36 18.27 17.96
CA ALA A 246 1.26 17.12 17.97
C ALA A 246 2.53 17.36 17.11
N TRP A 247 2.43 18.17 16.05
CA TRP A 247 3.47 18.32 15.05
C TRP A 247 3.88 19.79 14.86
N GLU A 248 5.15 20.10 15.07
CA GLU A 248 5.73 21.39 14.69
C GLU A 248 5.77 21.49 13.16
N ASP A 249 5.39 22.66 12.59
CA ASP A 249 5.27 22.86 11.15
C ASP A 249 4.59 21.69 10.44
N PRO A 250 3.32 21.40 10.77
CA PRO A 250 2.66 20.15 10.42
C PRO A 250 2.47 19.94 8.91
N LEU A 251 2.51 21.00 8.11
CA LEU A 251 2.35 20.94 6.65
C LEU A 251 3.69 20.82 5.90
N GLU A 252 4.81 20.95 6.61
CA GLU A 252 6.14 20.80 6.03
C GLU A 252 6.54 19.31 5.97
N PHE A 253 7.06 18.87 4.82
CA PHE A 253 7.66 17.56 4.67
C PHE A 253 9.08 17.59 5.22
N ARG A 254 9.27 17.15 6.47
CA ARG A 254 10.52 17.26 7.24
C ARG A 254 10.89 15.91 7.88
N PRO A 255 11.61 15.03 7.18
CA PRO A 255 12.01 13.71 7.71
C PRO A 255 12.84 13.79 8.99
N GLU A 256 13.58 14.88 9.18
CA GLU A 256 14.47 15.11 10.32
C GLU A 256 13.75 15.01 11.66
N ARG A 257 12.43 15.25 11.70
CA ARG A 257 11.62 15.10 12.94
C ARG A 257 11.68 13.69 13.52
N PHE A 258 11.88 12.68 12.66
CA PHE A 258 11.99 11.28 13.06
C PHE A 258 13.43 10.82 13.38
N LEU A 259 14.43 11.71 13.24
CA LEU A 259 15.82 11.41 13.57
C LEU A 259 16.21 11.94 14.95
N SER A 260 15.59 13.01 15.41
CA SER A 260 15.92 13.68 16.66
C SER A 260 14.70 14.33 17.31
N GLY A 261 14.79 14.64 18.59
CA GLY A 261 13.70 15.26 19.34
C GLY A 261 12.57 14.30 19.73
N PRO A 262 11.40 14.81 20.12
CA PRO A 262 10.27 14.01 20.61
C PRO A 262 9.76 12.98 19.60
N ALA A 263 9.66 13.35 18.34
CA ALA A 263 9.11 12.50 17.29
C ALA A 263 10.06 11.35 16.86
N ALA A 264 11.34 11.39 17.26
CA ALA A 264 12.28 10.31 16.93
C ALA A 264 11.86 8.95 17.52
N LYS A 265 11.08 8.95 18.60
CA LYS A 265 10.57 7.74 19.27
C LYS A 265 9.22 7.28 18.72
N ILE A 266 8.57 8.08 17.88
CA ILE A 266 7.29 7.75 17.30
C ILE A 266 7.48 6.68 16.21
N ASP A 267 6.72 5.59 16.32
CA ASP A 267 6.64 4.56 15.31
C ASP A 267 5.21 4.40 14.76
N PRO A 268 5.04 3.95 13.53
CA PRO A 268 3.73 3.81 12.90
C PRO A 268 3.00 2.52 13.29
N MET A 269 3.48 1.77 14.30
CA MET A 269 3.00 0.41 14.61
C MET A 269 1.75 0.36 15.49
N GLY A 270 1.09 1.52 15.69
CA GLY A 270 -0.20 1.62 16.40
C GLY A 270 -0.09 1.87 17.91
N ASN A 271 1.12 2.18 18.41
CA ASN A 271 1.37 2.52 19.81
C ASN A 271 1.41 4.04 20.05
N ASN A 272 1.62 4.81 19.01
CA ASN A 272 1.71 6.27 19.02
C ASN A 272 0.52 6.85 18.25
N PHE A 273 -0.48 7.38 18.97
CA PHE A 273 -1.72 7.85 18.34
C PHE A 273 -1.54 9.09 17.46
N GLU A 274 -0.42 9.78 17.57
CA GLU A 274 -0.04 10.87 16.67
C GLU A 274 0.29 10.37 15.25
N LEU A 275 0.68 9.08 15.10
CA LEU A 275 1.06 8.48 13.82
C LEU A 275 0.49 7.06 13.71
N ILE A 276 -0.69 6.93 13.14
CA ILE A 276 -1.41 5.65 12.99
C ILE A 276 -1.76 5.33 11.54
N PRO A 277 -0.81 5.32 10.58
CA PRO A 277 -1.11 5.02 9.18
C PRO A 277 -1.68 3.62 8.99
N PHE A 278 -1.40 2.71 9.89
CA PHE A 278 -1.90 1.33 9.91
C PHE A 278 -3.07 1.12 10.88
N GLY A 279 -3.63 2.20 11.45
CA GLY A 279 -4.61 2.13 12.52
C GLY A 279 -3.99 1.69 13.86
N ALA A 280 -4.83 1.28 14.81
CA ALA A 280 -4.43 0.84 16.14
C ALA A 280 -5.41 -0.20 16.70
N GLY A 281 -5.03 -0.88 17.81
CA GLY A 281 -5.90 -1.80 18.54
C GLY A 281 -6.19 -3.12 17.81
N ARG A 282 -7.34 -3.72 18.10
CA ARG A 282 -7.72 -5.06 17.62
C ARG A 282 -7.90 -5.16 16.09
N ARG A 283 -8.09 -4.05 15.40
CA ARG A 283 -8.27 -3.95 13.94
C ARG A 283 -7.09 -3.27 13.24
N ILE A 284 -5.94 -3.20 13.89
CA ILE A 284 -4.71 -2.73 13.26
C ILE A 284 -4.41 -3.54 12.00
N CYS A 285 -3.84 -2.90 10.98
CA CYS A 285 -3.51 -3.53 9.71
C CYS A 285 -2.67 -4.82 9.92
N ALA A 286 -3.16 -5.94 9.40
CA ALA A 286 -2.44 -7.22 9.46
C ALA A 286 -1.13 -7.18 8.66
N GLY A 287 -1.09 -6.39 7.57
CA GLY A 287 0.07 -6.23 6.68
C GLY A 287 1.06 -5.14 7.09
N LYS A 288 0.97 -4.54 8.29
CA LYS A 288 1.80 -3.39 8.68
C LYS A 288 3.31 -3.62 8.56
N LEU A 289 3.80 -4.81 8.91
CA LEU A 289 5.22 -5.14 8.80
C LEU A 289 5.64 -5.26 7.33
N ALA A 290 4.87 -5.99 6.52
CA ALA A 290 5.12 -6.13 5.09
C ALA A 290 5.02 -4.76 4.38
N GLY A 291 4.00 -3.95 4.70
CA GLY A 291 3.82 -2.61 4.14
C GLY A 291 5.00 -1.69 4.44
N MET A 292 5.54 -1.72 5.66
CA MET A 292 6.76 -0.96 5.99
C MET A 292 7.96 -1.41 5.17
N VAL A 293 8.19 -2.72 5.06
CA VAL A 293 9.29 -3.26 4.24
C VAL A 293 9.11 -2.89 2.78
N PHE A 294 7.91 -3.04 2.24
CA PHE A 294 7.62 -2.71 0.84
C PHE A 294 7.90 -1.23 0.54
N VAL A 295 7.35 -0.32 1.35
CA VAL A 295 7.57 1.12 1.14
C VAL A 295 9.06 1.47 1.22
N GLN A 296 9.76 1.00 2.24
CA GLN A 296 11.19 1.29 2.43
C GLN A 296 12.05 0.69 1.31
N TYR A 297 11.79 -0.55 0.92
CA TYR A 297 12.57 -1.22 -0.11
C TYR A 297 12.34 -0.63 -1.50
N PHE A 298 11.07 -0.36 -1.88
CA PHE A 298 10.77 0.22 -3.19
C PHE A 298 11.26 1.66 -3.28
N LEU A 299 10.99 2.49 -2.26
CA LEU A 299 11.51 3.85 -2.22
C LEU A 299 13.04 3.86 -2.27
N GLY A 300 13.68 3.02 -1.44
CA GLY A 300 15.12 2.87 -1.43
C GLY A 300 15.69 2.44 -2.79
N THR A 301 15.04 1.50 -3.45
CA THR A 301 15.44 1.05 -4.79
C THR A 301 15.40 2.19 -5.81
N LEU A 302 14.31 2.97 -5.83
CA LEU A 302 14.13 4.09 -6.76
C LEU A 302 15.13 5.21 -6.50
N VAL A 303 15.33 5.59 -5.24
CA VAL A 303 16.24 6.68 -4.84
C VAL A 303 17.71 6.27 -5.04
N HIS A 304 18.08 5.02 -4.73
CA HIS A 304 19.44 4.54 -4.85
C HIS A 304 19.87 4.33 -6.30
N ALA A 305 18.96 3.76 -7.12
CA ALA A 305 19.34 3.33 -8.47
C ALA A 305 19.30 4.43 -9.51
N PHE A 306 18.58 5.55 -9.27
CA PHE A 306 18.33 6.55 -10.30
C PHE A 306 18.50 7.98 -9.80
N GLU A 307 18.98 8.86 -10.70
CA GLU A 307 18.81 10.32 -10.59
C GLU A 307 17.46 10.71 -11.15
N TRP A 308 16.78 11.62 -10.48
CA TRP A 308 15.42 12.04 -10.80
C TRP A 308 15.37 13.51 -11.12
N ARG A 309 14.69 13.89 -12.19
CA ARG A 309 14.44 15.28 -12.55
C ARG A 309 13.07 15.44 -13.17
N LEU A 310 12.49 16.63 -13.03
CA LEU A 310 11.24 16.96 -13.71
C LEU A 310 11.42 17.02 -15.23
N PRO A 311 10.35 16.77 -16.01
CA PRO A 311 10.30 17.03 -17.43
C PRO A 311 10.62 18.51 -17.73
N GLU A 312 11.09 18.76 -18.96
CA GLU A 312 11.41 20.11 -19.39
C GLU A 312 10.15 21.01 -19.38
N GLY A 313 10.25 22.18 -18.74
CA GLY A 313 9.14 23.12 -18.56
C GLY A 313 8.29 22.90 -17.29
N GLU A 314 8.56 21.85 -16.51
CA GLU A 314 7.92 21.66 -15.21
C GLU A 314 8.84 22.14 -14.06
N GLU A 315 8.33 22.99 -13.17
CA GLU A 315 9.09 23.50 -12.03
C GLU A 315 8.83 22.72 -10.73
N LYS A 316 7.64 22.13 -10.61
CA LYS A 316 7.19 21.35 -9.43
C LYS A 316 6.29 20.20 -9.83
N VAL A 317 6.30 19.16 -9.02
CA VAL A 317 5.31 18.10 -9.08
C VAL A 317 3.95 18.64 -8.62
N ASP A 318 2.88 18.33 -9.35
CA ASP A 318 1.51 18.58 -8.90
C ASP A 318 1.21 17.72 -7.67
N MET A 319 0.78 18.33 -6.57
CA MET A 319 0.50 17.69 -5.30
C MET A 319 -1.01 17.55 -5.03
N ALA A 320 -1.87 17.68 -6.05
CA ALA A 320 -3.30 17.48 -5.90
C ALA A 320 -3.65 16.02 -5.56
N GLU A 321 -4.61 15.88 -4.65
CA GLU A 321 -5.12 14.59 -4.14
C GLU A 321 -6.40 14.20 -4.86
N THR A 322 -6.62 12.89 -5.09
CA THR A 322 -7.91 12.35 -5.55
C THR A 322 -8.62 11.69 -4.39
N PHE A 323 -9.82 12.19 -4.05
CA PHE A 323 -10.61 11.61 -2.97
C PHE A 323 -11.09 10.19 -3.31
N GLY A 324 -10.97 9.29 -2.31
CA GLY A 324 -11.44 7.90 -2.35
C GLY A 324 -11.26 7.24 -0.98
N LEU A 325 -11.45 5.93 -0.92
CA LEU A 325 -11.04 5.15 0.25
C LEU A 325 -9.52 5.22 0.43
N ALA A 326 -8.80 5.14 -0.68
CA ALA A 326 -7.39 5.47 -0.76
C ALA A 326 -7.20 6.89 -1.31
N LEU A 327 -6.05 7.52 -1.03
CA LEU A 327 -5.72 8.90 -1.38
C LEU A 327 -4.51 8.97 -2.33
N PRO A 328 -4.67 8.57 -3.61
CA PRO A 328 -3.61 8.70 -4.59
C PRO A 328 -3.47 10.15 -5.07
N LYS A 329 -2.40 10.44 -5.77
CA LYS A 329 -2.23 11.70 -6.51
C LYS A 329 -3.29 11.82 -7.61
N ALA A 330 -3.84 13.03 -7.80
CA ALA A 330 -4.77 13.33 -8.89
C ALA A 330 -4.06 13.26 -10.25
N VAL A 331 -2.83 13.72 -10.31
CA VAL A 331 -1.95 13.63 -11.48
C VAL A 331 -0.81 12.68 -11.14
N PRO A 332 -0.71 11.52 -11.82
CA PRO A 332 0.39 10.58 -11.61
C PRO A 332 1.76 11.25 -11.75
N LEU A 333 2.72 10.84 -10.93
CA LEU A 333 4.06 11.39 -10.95
C LEU A 333 4.75 11.07 -12.29
N LYS A 334 5.23 12.12 -12.95
CA LYS A 334 6.06 12.02 -14.17
C LYS A 334 7.44 12.58 -13.87
N ALA A 335 8.49 11.82 -14.19
CA ALA A 335 9.86 12.28 -14.02
C ALA A 335 10.78 11.64 -15.06
N ILE A 336 11.90 12.29 -15.35
CA ILE A 336 12.96 11.75 -16.17
C ILE A 336 13.99 11.11 -15.25
N VAL A 337 14.37 9.88 -15.55
CA VAL A 337 15.33 9.11 -14.77
C VAL A 337 16.61 8.83 -15.56
N THR A 338 17.74 8.86 -14.87
CA THR A 338 19.02 8.41 -15.40
C THR A 338 19.65 7.40 -14.42
N PRO A 339 20.27 6.32 -14.93
CA PRO A 339 20.96 5.35 -14.07
C PRO A 339 22.04 6.00 -13.22
N ARG A 340 22.10 5.64 -11.94
CA ARG A 340 23.04 6.18 -10.95
C ARG A 340 24.10 5.18 -10.52
N LEU A 341 23.78 3.90 -10.54
CA LEU A 341 24.71 2.81 -10.19
C LEU A 341 25.61 2.45 -11.37
N VAL A 342 26.67 1.69 -11.10
CA VAL A 342 27.49 1.11 -12.16
C VAL A 342 26.66 0.17 -13.05
N PRO A 343 26.95 0.06 -14.35
CA PRO A 343 26.14 -0.76 -15.27
C PRO A 343 25.94 -2.21 -14.80
N ALA A 344 26.95 -2.82 -14.20
CA ALA A 344 26.88 -4.19 -13.69
C ALA A 344 25.87 -4.38 -12.53
N ALA A 345 25.47 -3.31 -11.85
CA ALA A 345 24.48 -3.39 -10.77
C ALA A 345 23.04 -3.50 -11.30
N TYR A 346 22.79 -3.31 -12.59
CA TYR A 346 21.46 -3.42 -13.22
C TYR A 346 21.20 -4.79 -13.86
N THR A 347 22.22 -5.62 -13.99
CA THR A 347 22.12 -7.01 -14.48
C THR A 347 21.99 -7.97 -13.33
#